data_f4c6da39528bd8e0663699565e5e7c0d
#
_entry.id   f4c6da39528bd8e0663699565e5e7c0d
#
_cell.length_a   1.000
_cell.length_b   1.000
_cell.length_c   1.000
_cell.angle_alpha   90.00
_cell.angle_beta   90.00
_cell.angle_gamma   90.00
#
_symmetry.space_group_name_H-M   'P 1'
#
loop_
_entity.id
_entity.type
_entity.pdbx_description
1 polymer ?
#
loop_
_entity_poly.entity_id
_entity_poly.type
_entity_poly.pdbx_seq_one_letter_code
_entity_poly.pdbx_strand_id
1 'polypeptide(L)'
;MVATALTALAIAASTTVRASAPADLFDDIYRRGQPMEQSIKTIRAHFTETTTSSLLVKPVVAEGTLLAVRPSDILLDYTKPEKKLLRIDATTLRFVWPDRKLHESRDIRESQARVQKYFVDKTPDELRRHFDITAAEDRARPGTWRLEMLPKRKQIQQGVTKIELWIDQRSTMLSAMTLTFAGGDTKTMAFSNVEVNAPITLADLGLPSA
;
A
#
# COMPACT_ATOMS: atom_id res chain seq x y z
N MET A 1 60.42 49.31 -35.70
CA MET A 1 59.06 49.68 -35.25
C MET A 1 58.35 48.43 -34.96
N VAL A 2 58.07 48.21 -33.66
CA VAL A 2 57.55 46.97 -33.08
C VAL A 2 56.10 47.18 -32.88
N ALA A 3 55.22 46.35 -33.46
CA ALA A 3 53.80 46.33 -33.19
C ALA A 3 53.48 45.13 -32.31
N THR A 4 53.09 45.40 -31.07
CA THR A 4 52.75 44.44 -30.05
C THR A 4 51.27 44.02 -30.23
N ALA A 5 51.03 42.75 -30.55
CA ALA A 5 49.66 42.16 -30.57
C ALA A 5 49.34 41.60 -29.23
N LEU A 6 48.31 42.12 -28.54
CA LEU A 6 47.71 41.59 -27.30
C LEU A 6 46.66 40.56 -27.70
N THR A 7 46.95 39.30 -27.39
CA THR A 7 45.97 38.20 -27.57
C THR A 7 45.16 38.05 -26.25
N ALA A 8 43.89 38.42 -26.27
CA ALA A 8 42.98 38.20 -25.16
C ALA A 8 42.45 36.76 -25.20
N LEU A 9 42.81 35.97 -24.18
CA LEU A 9 42.32 34.60 -23.97
C LEU A 9 41.01 34.65 -23.26
N ALA A 10 39.90 34.46 -23.98
CA ALA A 10 38.57 34.32 -23.38
C ALA A 10 38.39 32.91 -22.82
N ILE A 11 38.39 32.77 -21.50
CA ILE A 11 38.05 31.54 -20.81
C ILE A 11 36.54 31.43 -20.80
N ALA A 12 35.98 30.60 -21.69
CA ALA A 12 34.57 30.21 -21.66
C ALA A 12 34.37 29.21 -20.49
N ALA A 13 33.83 29.71 -19.40
CA ALA A 13 33.39 28.86 -18.32
C ALA A 13 32.12 28.08 -18.78
N SER A 14 32.34 26.84 -19.22
CA SER A 14 31.25 25.91 -19.50
C SER A 14 30.58 25.51 -18.21
N THR A 15 29.48 26.19 -17.87
CA THR A 15 28.58 25.74 -16.82
C THR A 15 27.90 24.45 -17.30
N THR A 16 28.42 23.31 -16.89
CA THR A 16 27.73 22.03 -17.05
C THR A 16 26.47 22.08 -16.18
N VAL A 17 25.34 22.39 -16.78
CA VAL A 17 24.03 22.15 -16.20
C VAL A 17 23.96 20.63 -16.01
N ARG A 18 24.10 20.20 -14.76
CA ARG A 18 23.91 18.82 -14.37
C ARG A 18 22.43 18.53 -14.58
N ALA A 19 22.08 17.89 -15.70
CA ALA A 19 20.73 17.40 -15.92
C ALA A 19 20.38 16.51 -14.71
N SER A 20 19.42 16.96 -13.91
CA SER A 20 18.85 16.15 -12.85
C SER A 20 18.34 14.88 -13.51
N ALA A 21 18.78 13.71 -13.03
CA ALA A 21 18.23 12.45 -13.51
C ALA A 21 16.69 12.53 -13.44
N PRO A 22 15.95 12.00 -14.42
CA PRO A 22 14.51 12.03 -14.38
C PRO A 22 14.08 11.43 -13.02
N ALA A 23 13.26 12.19 -12.28
CA ALA A 23 12.78 11.74 -10.99
C ALA A 23 12.11 10.37 -11.20
N ASP A 24 12.55 9.36 -10.45
CA ASP A 24 11.95 8.04 -10.47
C ASP A 24 10.46 8.18 -10.16
N LEU A 25 9.59 7.60 -10.98
CA LEU A 25 8.14 7.73 -10.82
C LEU A 25 7.69 7.27 -9.41
N PHE A 26 8.34 6.28 -8.85
CA PHE A 26 8.05 5.83 -7.48
C PHE A 26 8.33 6.93 -6.45
N ASP A 27 9.46 7.64 -6.57
CA ASP A 27 9.80 8.76 -5.68
C ASP A 27 8.80 9.91 -5.81
N ASP A 28 8.33 10.16 -7.03
CA ASP A 28 7.33 11.19 -7.27
C ASP A 28 5.98 10.82 -6.63
N ILE A 29 5.52 9.59 -6.81
CA ILE A 29 4.29 9.07 -6.19
C ILE A 29 4.40 9.13 -4.66
N TYR A 30 5.52 8.68 -4.11
CA TYR A 30 5.77 8.70 -2.67
C TYR A 30 5.68 10.13 -2.12
N ARG A 31 6.42 11.07 -2.72
CA ARG A 31 6.43 12.48 -2.31
C ARG A 31 5.05 13.12 -2.37
N ARG A 32 4.26 12.82 -3.42
CA ARG A 32 2.89 13.34 -3.56
C ARG A 32 1.94 12.75 -2.54
N GLY A 33 2.10 11.48 -2.19
CA GLY A 33 1.23 10.79 -1.24
C GLY A 33 1.50 11.16 0.22
N GLN A 34 2.71 11.57 0.55
CA GLN A 34 3.15 11.81 1.93
C GLN A 34 2.27 12.81 2.72
N PRO A 35 1.88 14.01 2.19
CA PRO A 35 1.03 14.92 2.93
C PRO A 35 -0.36 14.34 3.22
N MET A 36 -0.93 13.61 2.26
CA MET A 36 -2.21 12.91 2.45
C MET A 36 -2.08 11.84 3.52
N GLU A 37 -1.08 10.98 3.41
CA GLU A 37 -0.80 9.90 4.36
C GLU A 37 -0.67 10.43 5.80
N GLN A 38 0.06 11.52 6.02
CA GLN A 38 0.24 12.15 7.33
C GLN A 38 -1.06 12.78 7.88
N SER A 39 -1.96 13.22 7.02
CA SER A 39 -3.21 13.85 7.43
C SER A 39 -4.30 12.84 7.84
N ILE A 40 -4.17 11.57 7.45
CA ILE A 40 -5.16 10.53 7.70
C ILE A 40 -5.17 10.13 9.17
N LYS A 41 -6.34 10.22 9.79
CA LYS A 41 -6.63 9.69 11.14
C LYS A 41 -7.57 8.50 11.08
N THR A 42 -8.57 8.59 10.20
CA THR A 42 -9.57 7.54 10.01
C THR A 42 -9.85 7.35 8.53
N ILE A 43 -10.26 6.14 8.16
CA ILE A 43 -10.72 5.80 6.81
C ILE A 43 -12.01 4.99 6.92
N ARG A 44 -12.99 5.33 6.07
CA ARG A 44 -14.12 4.47 5.74
C ARG A 44 -14.07 4.19 4.25
N ALA A 45 -14.27 2.94 3.86
CA ALA A 45 -14.34 2.58 2.43
C ALA A 45 -15.21 1.35 2.25
N HIS A 46 -15.80 1.21 1.07
CA HIS A 46 -16.29 -0.09 0.60
C HIS A 46 -15.12 -0.86 0.00
N PHE A 47 -15.12 -2.18 0.16
CA PHE A 47 -14.13 -3.03 -0.49
C PHE A 47 -14.77 -4.22 -1.19
N THR A 48 -14.09 -4.65 -2.27
CA THR A 48 -14.30 -5.96 -2.90
C THR A 48 -12.99 -6.74 -2.77
N GLU A 49 -13.06 -7.92 -2.16
CA GLU A 49 -11.94 -8.85 -2.03
C GLU A 49 -12.12 -10.01 -2.99
N THR A 50 -11.13 -10.29 -3.83
CA THR A 50 -11.08 -11.46 -4.70
C THR A 50 -9.93 -12.36 -4.28
N THR A 51 -10.22 -13.60 -3.91
CA THR A 51 -9.24 -14.63 -3.61
C THR A 51 -9.18 -15.65 -4.74
N THR A 52 -7.99 -15.85 -5.29
CA THR A 52 -7.71 -16.89 -6.30
C THR A 52 -6.70 -17.88 -5.71
N SER A 53 -6.98 -19.15 -5.85
CA SER A 53 -6.10 -20.24 -5.40
C SER A 53 -6.24 -21.42 -6.35
N SER A 54 -5.16 -22.19 -6.49
CA SER A 54 -5.18 -23.47 -7.23
C SER A 54 -6.14 -24.52 -6.62
N LEU A 55 -6.53 -24.33 -5.37
CA LEU A 55 -7.49 -25.18 -4.66
C LEU A 55 -8.95 -24.80 -4.91
N LEU A 56 -9.20 -23.67 -5.55
CA LEU A 56 -10.54 -23.15 -5.82
C LEU A 56 -10.92 -23.40 -7.28
N VAL A 57 -12.13 -23.91 -7.52
CA VAL A 57 -12.69 -24.09 -8.88
C VAL A 57 -12.86 -22.75 -9.58
N LYS A 58 -13.18 -21.70 -8.83
CA LYS A 58 -13.33 -20.32 -9.31
C LYS A 58 -12.89 -19.35 -8.21
N PRO A 59 -12.50 -18.13 -8.56
CA PRO A 59 -12.20 -17.09 -7.56
C PRO A 59 -13.38 -16.88 -6.61
N VAL A 60 -13.08 -16.69 -5.34
CA VAL A 60 -14.06 -16.29 -4.32
C VAL A 60 -14.05 -14.78 -4.22
N VAL A 61 -15.22 -14.18 -4.36
CA VAL A 61 -15.43 -12.74 -4.25
C VAL A 61 -16.19 -12.44 -2.96
N ALA A 62 -15.67 -11.53 -2.17
CA ALA A 62 -16.29 -11.02 -0.96
C ALA A 62 -16.41 -9.50 -1.03
N GLU A 63 -17.44 -8.95 -0.40
CA GLU A 63 -17.68 -7.51 -0.35
C GLU A 63 -17.94 -7.07 1.09
N GLY A 64 -17.61 -5.82 1.39
CA GLY A 64 -17.85 -5.29 2.72
C GLY A 64 -17.45 -3.83 2.89
N THR A 65 -17.42 -3.40 4.15
CA THR A 65 -16.99 -2.07 4.55
C THR A 65 -15.73 -2.17 5.40
N LEU A 66 -14.75 -1.32 5.11
CA LEU A 66 -13.55 -1.12 5.89
C LEU A 66 -13.74 0.13 6.76
N LEU A 67 -13.47 0.01 8.05
CA LEU A 67 -13.25 1.11 8.96
C LEU A 67 -11.82 1.02 9.51
N ALA A 68 -11.09 2.11 9.48
CA ALA A 68 -9.75 2.16 10.05
C ALA A 68 -9.59 3.40 10.94
N VAL A 69 -8.93 3.22 12.07
CA VAL A 69 -8.52 4.28 13.00
C VAL A 69 -7.04 4.11 13.28
N ARG A 70 -6.25 5.15 13.01
CA ARG A 70 -4.81 5.08 13.28
C ARG A 70 -4.52 4.94 14.78
N PRO A 71 -3.39 4.31 15.14
CA PRO A 71 -2.32 3.87 14.24
C PRO A 71 -2.52 2.48 13.62
N SER A 72 -3.38 1.60 14.18
CA SER A 72 -3.38 0.18 13.79
C SER A 72 -4.73 -0.51 13.83
N ASP A 73 -5.78 0.22 14.11
CA ASP A 73 -7.10 -0.34 14.36
C ASP A 73 -7.92 -0.41 13.08
N ILE A 74 -8.31 -1.62 12.66
CA ILE A 74 -9.05 -1.88 11.43
C ILE A 74 -10.21 -2.84 11.74
N LEU A 75 -11.37 -2.56 11.16
CA LEU A 75 -12.50 -3.47 11.07
C LEU A 75 -12.86 -3.67 9.60
N LEU A 76 -12.86 -4.93 9.16
CA LEU A 76 -13.48 -5.34 7.90
C LEU A 76 -14.81 -6.02 8.23
N ASP A 77 -15.90 -5.38 7.82
CA ASP A 77 -17.25 -5.90 7.95
C ASP A 77 -17.69 -6.48 6.61
N TYR A 78 -17.53 -7.80 6.45
CA TYR A 78 -17.94 -8.52 5.24
C TYR A 78 -19.47 -8.72 5.24
N THR A 79 -20.09 -8.38 4.13
CA THR A 79 -21.53 -8.56 3.91
C THR A 79 -21.83 -9.68 2.93
N LYS A 80 -20.89 -10.02 2.05
CA LYS A 80 -20.98 -11.11 1.07
C LYS A 80 -19.67 -11.90 0.99
N PRO A 81 -19.73 -13.17 0.63
CA PRO A 81 -20.90 -14.03 0.47
C PRO A 81 -21.54 -14.41 1.80
N GLU A 82 -20.83 -14.21 2.90
CA GLU A 82 -21.22 -14.53 4.26
C GLU A 82 -20.89 -13.36 5.20
N LYS A 83 -21.74 -13.11 6.16
CA LYS A 83 -21.48 -12.12 7.22
C LYS A 83 -20.29 -12.58 8.08
N LYS A 84 -19.26 -11.77 8.08
CA LYS A 84 -18.04 -12.00 8.87
C LYS A 84 -17.43 -10.65 9.27
N LEU A 85 -16.99 -10.55 10.49
CA LEU A 85 -16.25 -9.40 10.99
C LEU A 85 -14.79 -9.80 11.21
N LEU A 86 -13.87 -8.98 10.74
CA LEU A 86 -12.44 -9.13 10.97
C LEU A 86 -11.91 -7.86 11.62
N ARG A 87 -11.54 -7.97 12.89
CA ARG A 87 -10.95 -6.89 13.68
C ARG A 87 -9.45 -7.10 13.80
N ILE A 88 -8.68 -6.09 13.44
CA ILE A 88 -7.24 -6.03 13.63
C ILE A 88 -6.95 -4.89 14.60
N ASP A 89 -6.13 -5.14 15.59
CA ASP A 89 -5.52 -4.13 16.45
C ASP A 89 -3.99 -4.35 16.53
N ALA A 90 -3.30 -3.62 17.39
CA ALA A 90 -1.84 -3.69 17.48
C ALA A 90 -1.29 -5.11 17.78
N THR A 91 -2.09 -5.97 18.40
CA THR A 91 -1.64 -7.26 18.92
C THR A 91 -2.43 -8.45 18.42
N THR A 92 -3.68 -8.23 18.00
CA THR A 92 -4.65 -9.30 17.83
C THR A 92 -5.39 -9.18 16.51
N LEU A 93 -5.61 -10.31 15.88
CA LEU A 93 -6.52 -10.51 14.76
C LEU A 93 -7.71 -11.34 15.26
N ARG A 94 -8.92 -10.80 15.19
CA ARG A 94 -10.13 -11.47 15.63
C ARG A 94 -11.10 -11.63 14.48
N PHE A 95 -11.63 -12.84 14.33
CA PHE A 95 -12.71 -13.16 13.41
C PHE A 95 -13.98 -13.46 14.18
N VAL A 96 -15.10 -12.97 13.68
CA VAL A 96 -16.44 -13.28 14.21
C VAL A 96 -17.35 -13.62 13.03
N TRP A 97 -18.00 -14.77 13.13
CA TRP A 97 -19.08 -15.21 12.22
C TRP A 97 -20.37 -15.22 13.02
N PRO A 98 -21.18 -14.13 13.01
CA PRO A 98 -22.36 -14.00 13.86
C PRO A 98 -23.36 -15.14 13.65
N ASP A 99 -23.62 -15.49 12.38
CA ASP A 99 -24.60 -16.52 12.02
C ASP A 99 -24.18 -17.94 12.47
N ARG A 100 -22.89 -18.17 12.63
CA ARG A 100 -22.31 -19.44 13.10
C ARG A 100 -22.01 -19.44 14.60
N LYS A 101 -22.15 -18.31 15.27
CA LYS A 101 -21.72 -18.10 16.67
C LYS A 101 -20.27 -18.53 16.88
N LEU A 102 -19.39 -18.27 15.89
CA LEU A 102 -18.01 -18.68 15.89
C LEU A 102 -17.11 -17.44 16.09
N HIS A 103 -16.15 -17.57 16.99
CA HIS A 103 -15.14 -16.56 17.26
C HIS A 103 -13.76 -17.19 17.22
N GLU A 104 -12.84 -16.57 16.49
CA GLU A 104 -11.43 -16.94 16.46
C GLU A 104 -10.57 -15.73 16.80
N SER A 105 -9.48 -15.95 17.52
CA SER A 105 -8.51 -14.91 17.84
C SER A 105 -7.09 -15.44 17.61
N ARG A 106 -6.22 -14.59 17.06
CA ARG A 106 -4.82 -14.90 16.80
C ARG A 106 -3.94 -13.77 17.28
N ASP A 107 -2.84 -14.11 17.93
CA ASP A 107 -1.79 -13.14 18.22
C ASP A 107 -1.03 -12.80 16.93
N ILE A 108 -0.91 -11.51 16.63
CA ILE A 108 -0.24 -11.01 15.44
C ILE A 108 0.94 -10.07 15.74
N ARG A 109 1.39 -9.99 16.98
CA ARG A 109 2.49 -9.09 17.40
C ARG A 109 3.73 -9.25 16.54
N GLU A 110 4.12 -10.51 16.25
CA GLU A 110 5.28 -10.79 15.40
C GLU A 110 5.05 -10.32 13.94
N SER A 111 3.84 -10.51 13.41
CA SER A 111 3.48 -10.05 12.06
C SER A 111 3.42 -8.53 12.00
N GLN A 112 2.86 -7.87 13.01
CA GLN A 112 2.84 -6.41 13.12
C GLN A 112 4.25 -5.85 13.24
N ALA A 113 5.13 -6.45 14.04
CA ALA A 113 6.52 -6.04 14.13
C ALA A 113 7.25 -6.14 12.77
N ARG A 114 6.93 -7.15 11.96
CA ARG A 114 7.46 -7.27 10.58
C ARG A 114 6.92 -6.16 9.67
N VAL A 115 5.63 -5.87 9.74
CA VAL A 115 5.04 -4.77 8.96
C VAL A 115 5.68 -3.43 9.32
N GLN A 116 5.81 -3.12 10.61
CA GLN A 116 6.52 -1.93 11.10
C GLN A 116 7.97 -1.88 10.59
N LYS A 117 8.68 -2.99 10.69
CA LYS A 117 10.09 -3.07 10.30
C LYS A 117 10.32 -2.79 8.81
N TYR A 118 9.42 -3.24 7.94
CA TYR A 118 9.68 -3.26 6.49
C TYR A 118 8.86 -2.23 5.69
N PHE A 119 7.75 -1.72 6.22
CA PHE A 119 6.82 -0.89 5.46
C PHE A 119 6.52 0.47 6.09
N VAL A 120 6.34 0.52 7.42
CA VAL A 120 5.84 1.73 8.07
C VAL A 120 6.99 2.73 8.28
N ASP A 121 6.72 4.01 8.02
CA ASP A 121 7.66 5.13 8.16
C ASP A 121 8.99 4.91 7.41
N LYS A 122 8.94 4.25 6.25
CA LYS A 122 10.12 3.99 5.41
C LYS A 122 10.23 5.01 4.29
N THR A 123 11.42 5.53 4.10
CA THR A 123 11.78 6.33 2.92
C THR A 123 11.81 5.46 1.66
N PRO A 124 11.73 6.03 0.44
CA PRO A 124 11.89 5.29 -0.80
C PRO A 124 13.15 4.42 -0.84
N ASP A 125 14.28 4.96 -0.38
CA ASP A 125 15.55 4.24 -0.35
C ASP A 125 15.53 3.06 0.63
N GLU A 126 14.89 3.21 1.78
CA GLU A 126 14.71 2.11 2.73
C GLU A 126 13.81 1.02 2.17
N LEU A 127 12.71 1.39 1.47
CA LEU A 127 11.85 0.43 0.79
C LEU A 127 12.62 -0.34 -0.28
N ARG A 128 13.45 0.34 -1.09
CA ARG A 128 14.30 -0.30 -2.11
C ARG A 128 15.35 -1.25 -1.53
N ARG A 129 15.76 -1.10 -0.27
CA ARG A 129 16.63 -2.10 0.40
C ARG A 129 15.92 -3.43 0.64
N HIS A 130 14.59 -3.42 0.71
CA HIS A 130 13.79 -4.59 1.01
C HIS A 130 13.01 -5.13 -0.18
N PHE A 131 12.75 -4.28 -1.19
CA PHE A 131 11.97 -4.61 -2.37
C PHE A 131 12.65 -4.12 -3.64
N ASP A 132 12.50 -4.88 -4.73
CA ASP A 132 12.64 -4.35 -6.08
C ASP A 132 11.31 -3.69 -6.42
N ILE A 133 11.34 -2.39 -6.72
CA ILE A 133 10.13 -1.58 -6.91
C ILE A 133 10.12 -1.05 -8.33
N THR A 134 9.03 -1.28 -9.05
CA THR A 134 8.74 -0.64 -10.32
C THR A 134 7.45 0.14 -10.23
N ALA A 135 7.38 1.26 -10.95
CA ALA A 135 6.21 2.13 -11.00
C ALA A 135 5.91 2.47 -12.47
N ALA A 136 4.65 2.40 -12.84
CA ALA A 136 4.19 2.78 -14.18
C ALA A 136 2.73 3.26 -14.13
N GLU A 137 2.29 3.99 -15.16
CA GLU A 137 0.86 4.20 -15.38
C GLU A 137 0.21 2.87 -15.80
N ASP A 138 -0.96 2.58 -15.21
CA ASP A 138 -1.67 1.36 -15.54
C ASP A 138 -2.68 1.59 -16.67
N ARG A 139 -2.40 1.00 -17.84
CA ARG A 139 -3.31 1.08 -19.01
C ARG A 139 -4.62 0.34 -18.78
N ALA A 140 -4.63 -0.70 -17.96
CA ALA A 140 -5.83 -1.48 -17.64
C ALA A 140 -6.73 -0.78 -16.62
N ARG A 141 -6.16 0.16 -15.84
CA ARG A 141 -6.87 1.00 -14.86
C ARG A 141 -6.49 2.47 -15.08
N PRO A 142 -7.05 3.12 -16.10
CA PRO A 142 -6.72 4.52 -16.43
C PRO A 142 -6.90 5.45 -15.22
N GLY A 143 -5.97 6.39 -15.06
CA GLY A 143 -5.96 7.32 -13.92
C GLY A 143 -5.33 6.74 -12.65
N THR A 144 -4.65 5.58 -12.74
CA THR A 144 -3.89 5.03 -11.63
C THR A 144 -2.42 4.81 -12.01
N TRP A 145 -1.55 4.90 -11.01
CA TRP A 145 -0.22 4.34 -11.05
C TRP A 145 -0.23 2.94 -10.45
N ARG A 146 0.46 2.01 -11.10
CA ARG A 146 0.72 0.67 -10.58
C ARG A 146 2.14 0.61 -10.03
N LEU A 147 2.25 0.26 -8.76
CA LEU A 147 3.51 -0.08 -8.11
C LEU A 147 3.60 -1.59 -8.00
N GLU A 148 4.69 -2.20 -8.46
CA GLU A 148 4.99 -3.60 -8.22
C GLU A 148 6.21 -3.68 -7.31
N MET A 149 6.10 -4.46 -6.23
CA MET A 149 7.11 -4.61 -5.21
C MET A 149 7.44 -6.10 -5.03
N LEU A 150 8.66 -6.48 -5.40
CA LEU A 150 9.16 -7.84 -5.23
C LEU A 150 10.09 -7.92 -4.02
N PRO A 151 9.74 -8.69 -2.98
CA PRO A 151 10.56 -8.79 -1.77
C PRO A 151 11.94 -9.39 -2.06
N LYS A 152 13.01 -8.75 -1.55
CA LYS A 152 14.40 -9.24 -1.61
C LYS A 152 14.72 -10.19 -0.46
N ARG A 153 13.96 -10.12 0.64
CA ARG A 153 14.24 -10.88 1.88
C ARG A 153 13.47 -12.18 1.89
N LYS A 154 14.17 -13.31 2.09
CA LYS A 154 13.55 -14.64 2.20
C LYS A 154 12.44 -14.72 3.25
N GLN A 155 12.60 -14.00 4.37
CA GLN A 155 11.60 -13.95 5.44
C GLN A 155 10.26 -13.32 5.00
N ILE A 156 10.29 -12.38 4.04
CA ILE A 156 9.07 -11.79 3.47
C ILE A 156 8.53 -12.73 2.39
N GLN A 157 9.41 -13.29 1.55
CA GLN A 157 9.04 -14.19 0.44
C GLN A 157 8.35 -15.47 0.92
N GLN A 158 8.62 -15.93 2.16
CA GLN A 158 7.92 -17.07 2.76
C GLN A 158 6.41 -16.83 2.93
N GLY A 159 5.99 -15.57 3.06
CA GLY A 159 4.58 -15.20 3.14
C GLY A 159 4.06 -14.61 1.83
N VAL A 160 4.71 -13.56 1.36
CA VAL A 160 4.29 -12.79 0.18
C VAL A 160 5.44 -12.69 -0.80
N THR A 161 5.20 -13.07 -2.06
CA THR A 161 6.22 -13.05 -3.13
C THR A 161 6.11 -11.83 -4.02
N LYS A 162 4.93 -11.20 -4.09
CA LYS A 162 4.70 -9.97 -4.84
C LYS A 162 3.59 -9.13 -4.18
N ILE A 163 3.78 -7.83 -4.20
CA ILE A 163 2.78 -6.84 -3.79
C ILE A 163 2.56 -5.91 -4.98
N GLU A 164 1.31 -5.71 -5.36
CA GLU A 164 0.90 -4.75 -6.37
C GLU A 164 -0.03 -3.73 -5.73
N LEU A 165 0.22 -2.45 -5.96
CA LEU A 165 -0.58 -1.36 -5.44
C LEU A 165 -1.03 -0.47 -6.59
N TRP A 166 -2.30 -0.11 -6.62
CA TRP A 166 -2.84 0.89 -7.54
C TRP A 166 -3.17 2.15 -6.78
N ILE A 167 -2.48 3.22 -7.13
CA ILE A 167 -2.61 4.53 -6.51
C ILE A 167 -3.37 5.45 -7.47
N ASP A 168 -4.46 6.02 -7.03
CA ASP A 168 -5.22 7.00 -7.80
C ASP A 168 -4.39 8.26 -8.03
N GLN A 169 -4.29 8.72 -9.28
CA GLN A 169 -3.41 9.82 -9.67
C GLN A 169 -3.87 11.18 -9.13
N ARG A 170 -5.14 11.35 -8.81
CA ARG A 170 -5.72 12.61 -8.34
C ARG A 170 -5.64 12.73 -6.82
N SER A 171 -6.10 11.68 -6.14
CA SER A 171 -6.18 11.67 -4.67
C SER A 171 -4.92 11.16 -4.00
N THR A 172 -4.02 10.49 -4.73
CA THR A 172 -2.87 9.72 -4.21
C THR A 172 -3.25 8.61 -3.22
N MET A 173 -4.53 8.24 -3.18
CA MET A 173 -5.04 7.18 -2.32
C MET A 173 -4.88 5.81 -2.97
N LEU A 174 -4.71 4.79 -2.14
CA LEU A 174 -4.74 3.39 -2.57
C LEU A 174 -6.14 3.04 -3.07
N SER A 175 -6.26 2.70 -4.35
CA SER A 175 -7.51 2.27 -4.98
C SER A 175 -7.66 0.75 -5.05
N ALA A 176 -6.55 0.03 -5.12
CA ALA A 176 -6.53 -1.43 -5.04
C ALA A 176 -5.17 -1.96 -4.63
N MET A 177 -5.13 -3.17 -4.12
CA MET A 177 -3.90 -3.92 -3.87
C MET A 177 -4.06 -5.39 -4.20
N THR A 178 -2.99 -6.03 -4.63
CA THR A 178 -2.92 -7.49 -4.80
C THR A 178 -1.70 -8.04 -4.07
N LEU A 179 -1.92 -9.04 -3.26
CA LEU A 179 -0.87 -9.84 -2.64
C LEU A 179 -0.78 -11.18 -3.36
N THR A 180 0.41 -11.57 -3.79
CA THR A 180 0.70 -12.93 -4.27
C THR A 180 1.48 -13.66 -3.18
N PHE A 181 0.96 -14.80 -2.76
CA PHE A 181 1.54 -15.63 -1.71
C PHE A 181 2.54 -16.65 -2.27
N ALA A 182 3.35 -17.28 -1.41
CA ALA A 182 4.38 -18.21 -1.81
C ALA A 182 3.86 -19.44 -2.61
N GLY A 183 2.60 -19.82 -2.43
CA GLY A 183 1.94 -20.88 -3.18
C GLY A 183 1.37 -20.48 -4.54
N GLY A 184 1.50 -19.19 -4.92
CA GLY A 184 0.88 -18.64 -6.14
C GLY A 184 -0.57 -18.14 -5.96
N ASP A 185 -1.16 -18.38 -4.81
CA ASP A 185 -2.47 -17.85 -4.45
C ASP A 185 -2.42 -16.31 -4.45
N THR A 186 -3.53 -15.67 -4.82
CA THR A 186 -3.62 -14.21 -4.80
C THR A 186 -4.81 -13.72 -3.99
N LYS A 187 -4.63 -12.57 -3.37
CA LYS A 187 -5.70 -11.83 -2.73
C LYS A 187 -5.67 -10.39 -3.26
N THR A 188 -6.73 -9.99 -3.95
CA THR A 188 -6.91 -8.63 -4.45
C THR A 188 -7.98 -7.93 -3.63
N MET A 189 -7.68 -6.73 -3.14
CA MET A 189 -8.68 -5.84 -2.54
C MET A 189 -8.77 -4.58 -3.40
N ALA A 190 -9.98 -4.22 -3.81
CA ALA A 190 -10.30 -2.96 -4.47
C ALA A 190 -11.17 -2.11 -3.55
N PHE A 191 -10.88 -0.82 -3.48
CA PHE A 191 -11.57 0.13 -2.60
C PHE A 191 -12.38 1.13 -3.40
N SER A 192 -13.56 1.46 -2.91
CA SER A 192 -14.46 2.46 -3.47
C SER A 192 -15.10 3.29 -2.35
N ASN A 193 -15.63 4.47 -2.70
CA ASN A 193 -16.27 5.38 -1.75
C ASN A 193 -15.38 5.64 -0.52
N VAL A 194 -14.11 5.96 -0.79
CA VAL A 194 -13.13 6.20 0.27
C VAL A 194 -13.37 7.57 0.89
N GLU A 195 -13.70 7.57 2.18
CA GLU A 195 -13.85 8.77 3.01
C GLU A 195 -12.68 8.85 3.98
N VAL A 196 -11.91 9.92 3.88
CA VAL A 196 -10.78 10.20 4.77
C VAL A 196 -11.23 11.11 5.90
N ASN A 197 -10.74 10.82 7.10
CA ASN A 197 -11.08 11.56 8.32
C ASN A 197 -12.59 11.58 8.63
N ALA A 198 -13.31 10.51 8.23
CA ALA A 198 -14.69 10.29 8.63
C ALA A 198 -14.80 10.23 10.18
N PRO A 199 -15.94 10.63 10.76
CA PRO A 199 -16.14 10.61 12.21
C PRO A 199 -16.30 9.16 12.72
N ILE A 200 -15.19 8.44 12.82
CA ILE A 200 -15.10 7.06 13.29
C ILE A 200 -14.40 7.07 14.64
N THR A 201 -14.94 6.35 15.59
CA THR A 201 -14.35 6.15 16.92
C THR A 201 -13.91 4.70 17.09
N LEU A 202 -13.13 4.40 18.13
CA LEU A 202 -12.77 3.03 18.47
C LEU A 202 -14.00 2.18 18.84
N ALA A 203 -15.08 2.79 19.32
CA ALA A 203 -16.31 2.10 19.62
C ALA A 203 -17.00 1.55 18.35
N ASP A 204 -16.90 2.25 17.22
CA ASP A 204 -17.45 1.81 15.94
C ASP A 204 -16.74 0.56 15.38
N LEU A 205 -15.55 0.24 15.91
CA LEU A 205 -14.80 -0.96 15.57
C LEU A 205 -15.08 -2.11 16.58
N GLY A 206 -16.07 -1.96 17.43
CA GLY A 206 -16.48 -3.00 18.39
C GLY A 206 -16.96 -4.27 17.69
N LEU A 207 -16.64 -5.43 18.28
CA LEU A 207 -17.20 -6.71 17.87
C LEU A 207 -18.42 -7.03 18.72
N PRO A 208 -19.46 -7.70 18.19
CA PRO A 208 -20.56 -8.19 18.99
C PRO A 208 -20.05 -9.12 20.10
N SER A 209 -20.68 -9.06 21.25
CA SER A 209 -20.42 -9.99 22.35
C SER A 209 -20.68 -11.42 21.91
N ALA A 210 -19.89 -12.34 22.44
CA ALA A 210 -20.04 -13.77 22.18
C ALA A 210 -21.32 -14.32 22.81
#